data_23958af8107cc168642e773e9fc0512f
#
_entry.id   23958af8107cc168642e773e9fc0512f
#
_cell.length_a   1.000
_cell.length_b   1.000
_cell.length_c   1.000
_cell.angle_alpha   90.00
_cell.angle_beta   90.00
_cell.angle_gamma   90.00
#
_symmetry.space_group_name_H-M   'P 1'
#
loop_
_entity.id
_entity.type
_entity.pdbx_description
1 polymer ?
#
loop_
_entity_poly.entity_id
_entity_poly.type
_entity_poly.pdbx_seq_one_letter_code
_entity_poly.pdbx_strand_id
1 'polypeptide(L)'
;MIVNQPKEIEDDFKEFNPDKSIASFAMRFCASLEHVKIVLSGMNKMEDLLDNIDTFEKFEPLSQEEKEFLLKQADKLRENLAVPCSECGYCLKACPLEIPIPEYFTLYNHHKVQQESNIYRLYYDKLGDEKVPASDCTQCETCIDYCTQKIDIPKELENVCEHFQEGFSPYG
;
A
#
# COMPACT_ATOMS: atom_id res chain seq x y z
N MET A 1 4.31 0.52 -3.94
CA MET A 1 5.78 0.49 -4.02
C MET A 1 6.22 -0.91 -4.42
N ILE A 2 7.04 -1.06 -5.47
CA ILE A 2 7.41 -2.36 -6.05
C ILE A 2 8.61 -2.98 -5.29
N VAL A 3 9.31 -2.18 -4.50
CA VAL A 3 10.53 -2.57 -3.76
C VAL A 3 10.16 -2.83 -2.29
N ASN A 4 10.78 -3.84 -1.66
CA ASN A 4 10.52 -4.31 -0.29
C ASN A 4 9.15 -5.00 -0.14
N GLN A 5 8.88 -6.00 -0.96
CA GLN A 5 7.73 -6.88 -0.78
C GLN A 5 7.93 -7.81 0.43
N PRO A 6 6.84 -8.34 1.03
CA PRO A 6 6.96 -9.43 1.99
C PRO A 6 7.78 -10.58 1.43
N LYS A 7 8.58 -11.22 2.29
CA LYS A 7 9.49 -12.30 1.87
C LYS A 7 8.77 -13.44 1.13
N GLU A 8 7.57 -13.78 1.55
CA GLU A 8 6.74 -14.79 0.89
C GLU A 8 6.49 -14.44 -0.59
N ILE A 9 6.18 -13.17 -0.87
CA ILE A 9 5.96 -12.68 -2.24
C ILE A 9 7.26 -12.74 -3.05
N GLU A 10 8.40 -12.33 -2.44
CA GLU A 10 9.70 -12.43 -3.11
C GLU A 10 10.07 -13.87 -3.44
N ASP A 11 9.79 -14.80 -2.54
CA ASP A 11 10.06 -16.23 -2.74
C ASP A 11 9.16 -16.82 -3.85
N ASP A 12 7.87 -16.46 -3.89
CA ASP A 12 6.94 -16.85 -4.97
C ASP A 12 7.43 -16.37 -6.36
N PHE A 13 7.92 -15.12 -6.46
CA PHE A 13 8.46 -14.60 -7.73
C PHE A 13 9.74 -15.32 -8.14
N LYS A 14 10.63 -15.64 -7.21
CA LYS A 14 11.86 -16.41 -7.49
C LYS A 14 11.58 -17.84 -7.92
N GLU A 15 10.55 -18.47 -7.32
CA GLU A 15 10.12 -19.82 -7.72
C GLU A 15 9.48 -19.80 -9.13
N PHE A 16 8.68 -18.79 -9.42
CA PHE A 16 7.99 -18.66 -10.71
C PHE A 16 8.97 -18.35 -11.85
N ASN A 17 9.88 -17.40 -11.66
CA ASN A 17 10.90 -17.06 -12.66
C ASN A 17 12.14 -16.43 -11.98
N PRO A 18 13.18 -17.21 -11.71
CA PRO A 18 14.39 -16.74 -11.00
C PRO A 18 15.22 -15.72 -11.81
N ASP A 19 15.03 -15.66 -13.14
CA ASP A 19 15.82 -14.80 -14.02
C ASP A 19 15.22 -13.40 -14.18
N LYS A 20 14.04 -13.14 -13.61
CA LYS A 20 13.34 -11.86 -13.74
C LYS A 20 13.11 -11.22 -12.36
N SER A 21 13.34 -9.91 -12.26
CA SER A 21 13.04 -9.15 -11.07
C SER A 21 11.53 -8.89 -10.92
N ILE A 22 11.08 -8.66 -9.69
CA ILE A 22 9.69 -8.23 -9.42
C ILE A 22 9.41 -6.89 -10.13
N ALA A 23 10.40 -6.00 -10.18
CA ALA A 23 10.29 -4.73 -10.89
C ALA A 23 10.06 -4.93 -12.39
N SER A 24 10.77 -5.87 -13.02
CA SER A 24 10.58 -6.27 -14.42
C SER A 24 9.13 -6.71 -14.69
N PHE A 25 8.54 -7.56 -13.85
CA PHE A 25 7.14 -7.96 -13.99
C PHE A 25 6.18 -6.77 -13.93
N ALA A 26 6.35 -5.87 -12.98
CA ALA A 26 5.49 -4.71 -12.82
C ALA A 26 5.63 -3.71 -13.98
N MET A 27 6.85 -3.48 -14.45
CA MET A 27 7.12 -2.60 -15.60
C MET A 27 6.54 -3.18 -16.89
N ARG A 28 6.70 -4.48 -17.14
CA ARG A 28 6.13 -5.20 -18.27
C ARG A 28 4.59 -5.22 -18.21
N PHE A 29 3.99 -5.36 -17.00
CA PHE A 29 2.55 -5.25 -16.83
C PHE A 29 2.04 -3.90 -17.33
N CYS A 30 2.60 -2.81 -16.82
CA CYS A 30 2.20 -1.46 -17.22
C CYS A 30 2.40 -1.24 -18.72
N ALA A 31 3.56 -1.63 -19.27
CA ALA A 31 3.89 -1.46 -20.68
C ALA A 31 3.06 -2.34 -21.62
N SER A 32 2.45 -3.42 -21.11
CA SER A 32 1.56 -4.30 -21.87
C SER A 32 0.13 -3.76 -22.03
N LEU A 33 -0.23 -2.69 -21.33
CA LEU A 33 -1.55 -2.09 -21.43
C LEU A 33 -1.67 -1.24 -22.70
N GLU A 34 -2.72 -1.45 -23.49
CA GLU A 34 -2.91 -0.87 -24.82
C GLU A 34 -2.75 0.65 -24.90
N HIS A 35 -3.22 1.36 -23.87
CA HIS A 35 -3.23 2.83 -23.84
C HIS A 35 -2.05 3.44 -23.09
N VAL A 36 -1.17 2.64 -22.49
CA VAL A 36 0.05 3.11 -21.82
C VAL A 36 1.15 3.30 -22.86
N LYS A 37 1.63 4.54 -23.02
CA LYS A 37 2.68 4.87 -23.98
C LYS A 37 4.04 5.11 -23.31
N ILE A 38 4.03 5.46 -22.03
CA ILE A 38 5.24 5.75 -21.27
C ILE A 38 5.08 5.17 -19.87
N VAL A 39 6.09 4.42 -19.40
CA VAL A 39 6.18 3.93 -18.03
C VAL A 39 7.32 4.63 -17.33
N LEU A 40 7.05 5.27 -16.19
CA LEU A 40 8.05 5.96 -15.39
C LEU A 40 8.60 5.02 -14.31
N SER A 41 9.92 5.02 -14.15
CA SER A 41 10.61 4.26 -13.11
C SER A 41 11.46 5.17 -12.23
N GLY A 42 11.34 5.02 -10.92
CA GLY A 42 12.15 5.73 -9.92
C GLY A 42 13.44 4.96 -9.62
N MET A 43 14.42 5.04 -10.52
CA MET A 43 15.72 4.41 -10.37
C MET A 43 16.65 5.26 -9.52
N ASN A 44 17.20 4.69 -8.45
CA ASN A 44 18.16 5.37 -7.58
C ASN A 44 19.49 4.63 -7.42
N LYS A 45 19.58 3.44 -8.03
CA LYS A 45 20.79 2.60 -8.07
C LYS A 45 21.09 2.19 -9.51
N MET A 46 22.38 1.91 -9.78
CA MET A 46 22.81 1.42 -11.10
C MET A 46 22.15 0.08 -11.47
N GLU A 47 21.93 -0.77 -10.46
CA GLU A 47 21.27 -2.06 -10.63
C GLU A 47 19.84 -1.90 -11.16
N ASP A 48 19.08 -0.93 -10.62
CA ASP A 48 17.71 -0.63 -11.08
C ASP A 48 17.70 -0.18 -12.55
N LEU A 49 18.69 0.62 -12.95
CA LEU A 49 18.84 1.08 -14.33
C LEU A 49 19.14 -0.09 -15.27
N LEU A 50 20.10 -0.96 -14.89
CA LEU A 50 20.46 -2.13 -15.70
C LEU A 50 19.31 -3.11 -15.86
N ASP A 51 18.56 -3.38 -14.78
CA ASP A 51 17.36 -4.23 -14.78
C ASP A 51 16.27 -3.66 -15.73
N ASN A 52 16.04 -2.34 -15.68
CA ASN A 52 15.11 -1.69 -16.60
C ASN A 52 15.58 -1.72 -18.06
N ILE A 53 16.89 -1.54 -18.32
CA ILE A 53 17.45 -1.66 -19.66
C ILE A 53 17.23 -3.09 -20.19
N ASP A 54 17.59 -4.12 -19.43
CA ASP A 54 17.35 -5.52 -19.81
C ASP A 54 15.88 -5.79 -20.11
N THR A 55 14.99 -5.26 -19.26
CA THR A 55 13.54 -5.42 -19.41
C THR A 55 13.00 -4.81 -20.70
N PHE A 56 13.51 -3.64 -21.13
CA PHE A 56 12.97 -2.89 -22.27
C PHE A 56 13.78 -3.02 -23.56
N GLU A 57 15.06 -3.42 -23.51
CA GLU A 57 15.87 -3.64 -24.72
C GLU A 57 15.27 -4.76 -25.58
N LYS A 58 14.76 -5.81 -24.94
CA LYS A 58 14.06 -6.94 -25.57
C LYS A 58 12.67 -7.07 -24.97
N PHE A 59 11.87 -6.02 -25.10
CA PHE A 59 10.54 -5.98 -24.50
C PHE A 59 9.66 -7.10 -25.02
N GLU A 60 9.19 -7.93 -24.07
CA GLU A 60 8.18 -8.95 -24.29
C GLU A 60 6.97 -8.65 -23.41
N PRO A 61 5.75 -8.50 -23.99
CA PRO A 61 4.54 -8.38 -23.20
C PRO A 61 4.39 -9.57 -22.25
N LEU A 62 3.74 -9.35 -21.09
CA LEU A 62 3.45 -10.46 -20.19
C LEU A 62 2.60 -11.51 -20.87
N SER A 63 2.99 -12.77 -20.74
CA SER A 63 2.17 -13.92 -21.11
C SER A 63 0.88 -13.97 -20.26
N GLN A 64 -0.09 -14.78 -20.68
CA GLN A 64 -1.30 -14.95 -19.89
C GLN A 64 -1.01 -15.58 -18.52
N GLU A 65 -0.09 -16.54 -18.46
CA GLU A 65 0.35 -17.16 -17.21
C GLU A 65 1.02 -16.17 -16.26
N GLU A 66 1.93 -15.31 -16.77
CA GLU A 66 2.57 -14.26 -16.00
C GLU A 66 1.55 -13.24 -15.46
N LYS A 67 0.51 -12.90 -16.23
CA LYS A 67 -0.57 -12.00 -15.78
C LYS A 67 -1.38 -12.61 -14.66
N GLU A 68 -1.77 -13.87 -14.78
CA GLU A 68 -2.52 -14.60 -13.76
C GLU A 68 -1.70 -14.74 -12.47
N PHE A 69 -0.42 -15.08 -12.60
CA PHE A 69 0.50 -15.10 -11.46
C PHE A 69 0.58 -13.73 -10.78
N LEU A 70 0.81 -12.66 -11.55
CA LEU A 70 0.93 -11.30 -11.01
C LEU A 70 -0.35 -10.84 -10.27
N LEU A 71 -1.52 -11.12 -10.84
CA LEU A 71 -2.81 -10.80 -10.21
C LEU A 71 -2.99 -11.57 -8.89
N LYS A 72 -2.63 -12.86 -8.87
CA LYS A 72 -2.64 -13.66 -7.63
C LYS A 72 -1.74 -13.06 -6.54
N GLN A 73 -0.53 -12.60 -6.90
CA GLN A 73 0.35 -11.93 -5.94
C GLN A 73 -0.21 -10.60 -5.46
N ALA A 74 -0.87 -9.84 -6.35
CA ALA A 74 -1.55 -8.61 -5.96
C ALA A 74 -2.71 -8.85 -4.97
N ASP A 75 -3.47 -9.93 -5.15
CA ASP A 75 -4.53 -10.31 -4.22
C ASP A 75 -3.96 -10.74 -2.86
N LYS A 76 -2.89 -11.54 -2.82
CA LYS A 76 -2.18 -11.87 -1.58
C LYS A 76 -1.72 -10.61 -0.82
N LEU A 77 -1.18 -9.62 -1.54
CA LEU A 77 -0.78 -8.35 -0.92
C LEU A 77 -1.97 -7.59 -0.34
N ARG A 78 -3.12 -7.60 -1.02
CA ARG A 78 -4.34 -6.94 -0.53
C ARG A 78 -4.92 -7.62 0.71
N GLU A 79 -4.90 -8.94 0.76
CA GLU A 79 -5.37 -9.72 1.91
C GLU A 79 -4.57 -9.40 3.18
N ASN A 80 -3.32 -9.00 3.05
CA ASN A 80 -2.45 -8.61 4.17
C ASN A 80 -2.64 -7.15 4.63
N LEU A 81 -3.39 -6.34 3.88
CA LEU A 81 -3.70 -4.96 4.27
C LEU A 81 -5.02 -4.92 5.03
N ALA A 82 -5.01 -4.35 6.23
CA ALA A 82 -6.25 -4.11 6.98
C ALA A 82 -7.14 -3.09 6.24
N VAL A 83 -6.52 -2.02 5.70
CA VAL A 83 -7.20 -1.01 4.87
C VAL A 83 -6.43 -0.84 3.55
N PRO A 84 -7.04 -1.10 2.38
CA PRO A 84 -6.35 -1.04 1.09
C PRO A 84 -6.18 0.41 0.59
N CYS A 85 -5.64 1.28 1.44
CA CYS A 85 -5.37 2.68 1.13
C CYS A 85 -4.12 2.83 0.26
N SER A 86 -4.25 3.58 -0.86
CA SER A 86 -3.14 3.90 -1.77
C SER A 86 -2.40 5.21 -1.42
N GLU A 87 -2.73 5.84 -0.30
CA GLU A 87 -2.13 7.10 0.17
C GLU A 87 -2.22 8.28 -0.84
N CYS A 88 -3.19 8.24 -1.76
CA CYS A 88 -3.36 9.26 -2.80
C CYS A 88 -3.75 10.65 -2.28
N GLY A 89 -4.25 10.77 -1.05
CA GLY A 89 -4.56 12.03 -0.36
C GLY A 89 -5.81 12.77 -0.84
N TYR A 90 -6.60 12.23 -1.77
CA TYR A 90 -7.80 12.95 -2.25
C TYR A 90 -8.85 13.16 -1.16
N CYS A 91 -8.97 12.23 -0.20
CA CYS A 91 -9.85 12.34 0.95
C CYS A 91 -9.50 13.50 1.90
N LEU A 92 -8.23 13.94 1.95
CA LEU A 92 -7.79 15.03 2.83
C LEU A 92 -8.51 16.35 2.51
N LYS A 93 -8.67 16.66 1.23
CA LYS A 93 -9.36 17.89 0.79
C LYS A 93 -10.87 17.83 1.01
N ALA A 94 -11.42 16.64 1.13
CA ALA A 94 -12.84 16.41 1.32
C ALA A 94 -13.24 16.36 2.81
N CYS A 95 -12.28 16.12 3.71
CA CYS A 95 -12.55 16.05 5.13
C CYS A 95 -12.71 17.46 5.72
N PRO A 96 -13.91 17.83 6.24
CA PRO A 96 -14.11 19.16 6.81
C PRO A 96 -13.33 19.40 8.10
N LEU A 97 -12.87 18.32 8.75
CA LEU A 97 -12.08 18.37 9.97
C LEU A 97 -10.58 18.23 9.73
N GLU A 98 -10.17 18.06 8.47
CA GLU A 98 -8.75 17.90 8.07
C GLU A 98 -8.05 16.71 8.77
N ILE A 99 -8.80 15.63 9.08
CA ILE A 99 -8.22 14.40 9.65
C ILE A 99 -7.17 13.84 8.67
N PRO A 100 -5.96 13.50 9.13
CA PRO A 100 -4.90 12.94 8.28
C PRO A 100 -5.16 11.45 7.98
N ILE A 101 -6.27 11.16 7.29
CA ILE A 101 -6.82 9.83 7.03
C ILE A 101 -5.77 8.82 6.53
N PRO A 102 -4.96 9.12 5.47
CA PRO A 102 -3.98 8.17 4.97
C PRO A 102 -2.90 7.81 6.00
N GLU A 103 -2.49 8.76 6.86
CA GLU A 103 -1.49 8.54 7.90
C GLU A 103 -2.00 7.54 8.95
N TYR A 104 -3.27 7.68 9.38
CA TYR A 104 -3.90 6.71 10.29
C TYR A 104 -3.99 5.31 9.68
N PHE A 105 -4.38 5.20 8.40
CA PHE A 105 -4.46 3.90 7.72
C PHE A 105 -3.08 3.27 7.55
N THR A 106 -2.05 4.06 7.27
CA THR A 106 -0.66 3.59 7.18
C THR A 106 -0.19 3.02 8.52
N LEU A 107 -0.41 3.74 9.63
CA LEU A 107 -0.07 3.25 10.97
C LEU A 107 -0.82 1.96 11.32
N TYR A 108 -2.11 1.89 11.01
CA TYR A 108 -2.93 0.71 11.25
C TYR A 108 -2.45 -0.50 10.46
N ASN A 109 -2.20 -0.35 9.16
CA ASN A 109 -1.68 -1.41 8.32
C ASN A 109 -0.33 -1.92 8.81
N HIS A 110 0.59 -1.01 9.16
CA HIS A 110 1.89 -1.40 9.70
C HIS A 110 1.79 -2.14 11.02
N HIS A 111 0.93 -1.68 11.94
CA HIS A 111 0.73 -2.35 13.21
C HIS A 111 0.12 -3.75 13.06
N LYS A 112 -0.84 -3.91 12.12
CA LYS A 112 -1.43 -5.23 11.81
C LYS A 112 -0.41 -6.24 11.27
N VAL A 113 0.55 -5.77 10.48
CA VAL A 113 1.61 -6.62 9.91
C VAL A 113 2.72 -6.91 10.93
N GLN A 114 3.04 -5.94 11.80
CA GLN A 114 4.15 -6.03 12.77
C GLN A 114 3.62 -6.05 14.21
N GLN A 115 2.76 -7.01 14.52
CA GLN A 115 1.97 -7.13 15.75
C GLN A 115 2.72 -6.96 17.09
N GLU A 116 4.05 -6.98 17.10
CA GLU A 116 4.87 -6.91 18.32
C GLU A 116 5.43 -5.51 18.62
N SER A 117 5.16 -4.50 17.82
CA SER A 117 5.80 -3.19 17.97
C SER A 117 4.85 -2.12 18.53
N ASN A 118 4.99 -1.83 19.83
CA ASN A 118 4.33 -0.68 20.49
C ASN A 118 4.70 0.69 19.87
N ILE A 119 5.65 0.73 18.94
CA ILE A 119 6.11 1.96 18.28
C ILE A 119 4.99 2.62 17.46
N TYR A 120 4.17 1.81 16.77
CA TYR A 120 3.06 2.34 15.95
C TYR A 120 1.94 2.92 16.79
N ARG A 121 1.73 2.39 18.01
CA ARG A 121 0.81 2.99 18.98
C ARG A 121 1.31 4.37 19.43
N LEU A 122 2.60 4.45 19.75
CA LEU A 122 3.20 5.75 20.13
C LEU A 122 3.07 6.77 18.98
N TYR A 123 3.24 6.32 17.72
CA TYR A 123 3.03 7.19 16.57
C TYR A 123 1.57 7.58 16.38
N TYR A 124 0.62 6.68 16.67
CA TYR A 124 -0.81 6.97 16.63
C TYR A 124 -1.19 8.03 17.64
N ASP A 125 -0.75 7.87 18.90
CA ASP A 125 -1.00 8.83 19.97
C ASP A 125 -0.38 10.21 19.62
N LYS A 126 0.88 10.21 19.18
CA LYS A 126 1.56 11.43 18.75
C LYS A 126 0.86 12.11 17.56
N LEU A 127 0.39 11.33 16.58
CA LEU A 127 -0.35 11.89 15.45
C LEU A 127 -1.65 12.56 15.90
N GLY A 128 -2.37 11.97 16.87
CA GLY A 128 -3.58 12.54 17.46
C GLY A 128 -3.31 13.78 18.31
N ASP A 129 -2.13 13.88 18.94
CA ASP A 129 -1.72 15.07 19.69
C ASP A 129 -1.30 16.25 18.79
N GLU A 130 -0.65 15.95 17.66
CA GLU A 130 -0.12 16.96 16.72
C GLU A 130 -1.14 17.39 15.65
N LYS A 131 -2.09 16.51 15.30
CA LYS A 131 -3.11 16.71 14.27
C LYS A 131 -4.49 16.32 14.79
N VAL A 132 -5.50 16.42 13.92
CA VAL A 132 -6.88 16.04 14.29
C VAL A 132 -6.97 14.52 14.51
N PRO A 133 -7.44 14.09 15.71
CA PRO A 133 -7.56 12.66 16.02
C PRO A 133 -8.54 11.94 15.09
N ALA A 134 -8.28 10.65 14.84
CA ALA A 134 -9.20 9.80 14.08
C ALA A 134 -10.58 9.69 14.73
N SER A 135 -10.62 9.75 16.08
CA SER A 135 -11.85 9.72 16.91
C SER A 135 -12.80 10.89 16.66
N ASP A 136 -12.29 12.00 16.13
CA ASP A 136 -13.11 13.19 15.84
C ASP A 136 -13.94 13.05 14.57
N CYS A 137 -13.84 11.91 13.87
CA CYS A 137 -14.61 11.66 12.67
C CYS A 137 -16.11 11.74 12.94
N THR A 138 -16.79 12.70 12.31
CA THR A 138 -18.25 12.89 12.42
C THR A 138 -19.07 11.98 11.53
N GLN A 139 -18.42 11.04 10.85
CA GLN A 139 -19.06 10.08 9.93
C GLN A 139 -19.90 10.76 8.82
N CYS A 140 -19.47 11.93 8.35
CA CYS A 140 -20.19 12.69 7.32
C CYS A 140 -20.08 12.10 5.90
N GLU A 141 -19.30 11.03 5.71
CA GLU A 141 -19.12 10.24 4.48
C GLU A 141 -18.57 11.03 3.26
N THR A 142 -18.35 12.33 3.35
CA THR A 142 -17.89 13.16 2.23
C THR A 142 -16.58 12.64 1.61
N CYS A 143 -15.71 12.05 2.40
CA CYS A 143 -14.42 11.51 1.92
C CYS A 143 -14.55 10.24 1.08
N ILE A 144 -15.67 9.49 1.17
CA ILE A 144 -15.91 8.25 0.41
C ILE A 144 -15.99 8.53 -1.08
N ASP A 145 -16.70 9.60 -1.48
CA ASP A 145 -16.87 9.97 -2.88
C ASP A 145 -15.53 10.27 -3.58
N TYR A 146 -14.57 10.78 -2.83
CA TYR A 146 -13.22 11.10 -3.32
C TYR A 146 -12.25 9.92 -3.24
N CYS A 147 -12.62 8.82 -2.58
CA CYS A 147 -11.77 7.65 -2.45
C CYS A 147 -11.71 6.84 -3.74
N THR A 148 -10.53 6.79 -4.38
CA THR A 148 -10.30 6.00 -5.59
C THR A 148 -10.40 4.49 -5.36
N GLN A 149 -10.17 4.05 -4.11
CA GLN A 149 -10.27 2.64 -3.70
C GLN A 149 -11.66 2.26 -3.16
N LYS A 150 -12.60 3.22 -3.10
CA LYS A 150 -13.96 3.02 -2.56
C LYS A 150 -13.98 2.45 -1.14
N ILE A 151 -13.02 2.89 -0.32
CA ILE A 151 -12.93 2.52 1.10
C ILE A 151 -14.06 3.24 1.85
N ASP A 152 -14.74 2.51 2.74
CA ASP A 152 -15.63 3.11 3.74
C ASP A 152 -14.77 3.77 4.82
N ILE A 153 -14.29 4.98 4.52
CA ILE A 153 -13.31 5.69 5.35
C ILE A 153 -13.81 5.93 6.78
N PRO A 154 -15.06 6.37 7.03
CA PRO A 154 -15.56 6.54 8.39
C PRO A 154 -15.54 5.25 9.20
N LYS A 155 -15.99 4.14 8.61
CA LYS A 155 -15.97 2.83 9.26
C LYS A 155 -14.55 2.35 9.56
N GLU A 156 -13.62 2.55 8.61
CA GLU A 156 -12.23 2.15 8.82
C GLU A 156 -11.51 3.04 9.84
N LEU A 157 -11.86 4.33 9.98
CA LEU A 157 -11.35 5.16 11.06
C LEU A 157 -11.85 4.71 12.44
N GLU A 158 -13.11 4.23 12.54
CA GLU A 158 -13.64 3.61 13.74
C GLU A 158 -12.85 2.35 14.11
N ASN A 159 -12.60 1.45 13.14
CA ASN A 159 -11.78 0.25 13.32
C ASN A 159 -10.34 0.60 13.78
N VAL A 160 -9.75 1.67 13.24
CA VAL A 160 -8.44 2.19 13.67
C VAL A 160 -8.49 2.62 15.14
N CYS A 161 -9.50 3.40 15.54
CA CYS A 161 -9.65 3.86 16.93
C CYS A 161 -9.81 2.68 17.88
N GLU A 162 -10.71 1.73 17.57
CA GLU A 162 -10.92 0.54 18.40
C GLU A 162 -9.61 -0.25 18.56
N HIS A 163 -8.90 -0.48 17.46
CA HIS A 163 -7.65 -1.24 17.46
C HIS A 163 -6.56 -0.62 18.34
N PHE A 164 -6.40 0.70 18.31
CA PHE A 164 -5.39 1.37 19.13
C PHE A 164 -5.88 1.68 20.56
N GLN A 165 -7.17 1.59 20.86
CA GLN A 165 -7.72 1.65 22.21
C GLN A 165 -7.66 0.32 22.96
N GLU A 166 -7.84 -0.80 22.25
CA GLU A 166 -7.76 -2.15 22.81
C GLU A 166 -6.31 -2.54 23.12
N GLY A 167 -6.02 -2.89 24.37
CA GLY A 167 -4.82 -3.65 24.71
C GLY A 167 -3.58 -2.86 25.17
N PHE A 168 -3.70 -1.62 25.63
CA PHE A 168 -2.58 -0.95 26.28
C PHE A 168 -2.48 -1.31 27.76
N SER A 169 -1.48 -2.13 28.13
CA SER A 169 -0.90 -2.14 29.47
C SER A 169 0.44 -1.40 29.41
N PRO A 170 0.59 -0.24 30.07
CA PRO A 170 1.87 0.46 30.11
C PRO A 170 2.96 -0.30 30.88
N TYR A 171 2.62 -1.48 31.44
CA TYR A 171 3.48 -2.31 32.28
C TYR A 171 3.41 -3.82 31.89
N GLY A 172 2.97 -4.15 30.64
CA GLY A 172 2.93 -5.53 30.16
C GLY A 172 4.25 -6.05 29.67
#